data_8217ecc35a31e073b52713fce679446e
#
_entry.id   8217ecc35a31e073b52713fce679446e
#
_cell.length_a   1.000
_cell.length_b   1.000
_cell.length_c   1.000
_cell.angle_alpha   90.00
_cell.angle_beta   90.00
_cell.angle_gamma   90.00
#
_symmetry.space_group_name_H-M   'P 1'
#
loop_
_entity.id
_entity.type
_entity.pdbx_description
1 polymer ?
#
loop_
_entity_poly.entity_id
_entity_poly.type
_entity_poly.pdbx_seq_one_letter_code
_entity_poly.pdbx_strand_id
1 'polypeptide(L)'
;IKYKIYDVVKDILTQMKVTRDSDSKLSFVYYRLVNPSFVDYDVTSLFADWENGELPSMSSISRARRLVQEENPHLRGYKYKSRTKIATKKVKNTILEIKHSSVPDNL
;
A
#
# COMPACT_ATOMS: atom_id res chain seq x y z
N ILE A 1 -16.79 15.98 -2.28
CA ILE A 1 -16.66 14.90 -3.27
C ILE A 1 -15.64 13.91 -2.77
N LYS A 2 -16.05 12.68 -2.64
CA LYS A 2 -15.14 11.61 -2.23
C LYS A 2 -14.58 10.94 -3.46
N TYR A 3 -13.27 11.02 -3.63
CA TYR A 3 -12.59 10.30 -4.69
C TYR A 3 -12.46 8.84 -4.31
N LYS A 4 -12.67 7.95 -5.25
CA LYS A 4 -12.40 6.54 -5.04
C LYS A 4 -10.89 6.35 -4.92
N ILE A 5 -10.46 5.59 -3.91
CA ILE A 5 -9.05 5.33 -3.67
C ILE A 5 -8.38 4.75 -4.92
N TYR A 6 -9.05 3.81 -5.58
CA TYR A 6 -8.56 3.20 -6.82
C TYR A 6 -8.21 4.24 -7.89
N ASP A 7 -9.13 5.16 -8.13
CA ASP A 7 -8.95 6.17 -9.20
C ASP A 7 -7.81 7.12 -8.90
N VAL A 8 -7.70 7.56 -7.65
CA VAL A 8 -6.62 8.47 -7.24
C VAL A 8 -5.27 7.76 -7.32
N VAL A 9 -5.19 6.52 -6.83
CA VAL A 9 -3.96 5.72 -6.90
C VAL A 9 -3.55 5.48 -8.34
N LYS A 10 -4.49 5.11 -9.20
CA LYS A 10 -4.21 4.89 -10.62
C LYS A 10 -3.63 6.15 -11.27
N ASP A 11 -4.18 7.30 -10.96
CA ASP A 11 -3.73 8.58 -11.48
C ASP A 11 -2.30 8.89 -11.03
N ILE A 12 -2.02 8.69 -9.74
CA ILE A 12 -0.68 8.91 -9.19
C ILE A 12 0.33 7.98 -9.83
N LEU A 13 0.01 6.68 -9.93
CA LEU A 13 0.90 5.70 -10.54
C LEU A 13 1.18 6.02 -12.02
N THR A 14 0.20 6.58 -12.72
CA THR A 14 0.36 6.97 -14.11
C THR A 14 1.35 8.11 -14.25
N GLN A 15 1.26 9.12 -13.39
CA GLN A 15 2.03 10.34 -13.49
C GLN A 15 3.39 10.27 -12.82
N MET A 16 3.52 9.47 -11.76
CA MET A 16 4.73 9.43 -10.93
C MET A 16 5.27 8.01 -10.81
N LYS A 17 6.16 7.64 -11.71
CA LYS A 17 6.72 6.28 -11.78
C LYS A 17 7.37 5.83 -10.47
N VAL A 18 7.96 6.75 -9.71
CA VAL A 18 8.63 6.42 -8.45
C VAL A 18 7.68 5.86 -7.41
N THR A 19 6.38 6.13 -7.53
CA THR A 19 5.38 5.63 -6.58
C THR A 19 4.99 4.18 -6.82
N ARG A 20 5.34 3.64 -7.99
CA ARG A 20 4.95 2.26 -8.38
C ARG A 20 5.62 1.18 -7.53
N ASP A 21 6.77 1.49 -6.95
CA ASP A 21 7.56 0.55 -6.17
C ASP A 21 7.71 0.95 -4.69
N SER A 22 7.02 1.99 -4.27
CA SER A 22 7.14 2.48 -2.89
C SER A 22 5.79 2.92 -2.33
N ASP A 23 5.27 2.13 -1.40
CA ASP A 23 4.02 2.46 -0.71
C ASP A 23 4.14 3.74 0.13
N SER A 24 5.32 4.00 0.69
CA SER A 24 5.57 5.22 1.46
C SER A 24 5.46 6.46 0.58
N LYS A 25 6.09 6.43 -0.59
CA LYS A 25 6.02 7.56 -1.53
C LYS A 25 4.61 7.73 -2.07
N LEU A 26 3.94 6.62 -2.40
CA LEU A 26 2.57 6.65 -2.88
C LEU A 26 1.63 7.26 -1.84
N SER A 27 1.72 6.82 -0.58
CA SER A 27 0.87 7.33 0.49
C SER A 27 1.11 8.81 0.75
N PHE A 28 2.37 9.23 0.74
CA PHE A 28 2.70 10.64 0.93
C PHE A 28 2.09 11.51 -0.17
N VAL A 29 2.23 11.09 -1.43
CA VAL A 29 1.66 11.83 -2.56
C VAL A 29 0.13 11.84 -2.47
N TYR A 30 -0.45 10.70 -2.13
CA TYR A 30 -1.90 10.57 -1.97
C TYR A 30 -2.43 11.57 -0.94
N TYR A 31 -1.85 11.57 0.27
CA TYR A 31 -2.31 12.44 1.36
C TYR A 31 -2.15 13.91 1.00
N ARG A 32 -1.03 14.26 0.39
CA ARG A 32 -0.78 15.65 0.00
C ARG A 32 -1.73 16.11 -1.11
N LEU A 33 -2.11 15.21 -1.99
CA LEU A 33 -3.03 15.52 -3.09
C LEU A 33 -4.45 15.78 -2.58
N VAL A 34 -4.94 14.95 -1.67
CA VAL A 34 -6.30 15.07 -1.15
C VAL A 34 -6.40 16.10 -0.02
N ASN A 35 -5.30 16.41 0.63
CA ASN A 35 -5.24 17.43 1.68
C ASN A 35 -3.90 18.17 1.60
N PRO A 36 -3.84 19.31 0.90
CA PRO A 36 -2.59 20.06 0.75
C PRO A 36 -1.94 20.49 2.08
N SER A 37 -2.72 20.63 3.14
CA SER A 37 -2.20 20.96 4.47
C SER A 37 -1.43 19.80 5.11
N PHE A 38 -1.45 18.62 4.51
CA PHE A 38 -0.79 17.43 5.05
C PHE A 38 0.70 17.65 5.33
N VAL A 39 1.36 18.49 4.54
CA VAL A 39 2.79 18.77 4.72
C VAL A 39 3.11 19.37 6.09
N ASP A 40 2.12 20.00 6.74
CA ASP A 40 2.27 20.63 8.06
C ASP A 40 1.74 19.75 9.18
N TYR A 41 1.33 18.52 8.88
CA TYR A 41 0.77 17.62 9.88
C TYR A 41 1.84 17.10 10.83
N ASP A 42 1.47 17.02 12.11
CA ASP A 42 2.19 16.18 13.05
C ASP A 42 1.55 14.79 13.09
N VAL A 43 2.12 13.89 13.88
CA VAL A 43 1.64 12.52 14.00
C VAL A 43 0.23 12.48 14.57
N THR A 44 -0.08 13.36 15.51
CA THR A 44 -1.40 13.44 16.13
C THR A 44 -2.48 13.79 15.11
N SER A 45 -2.20 14.77 14.25
CA SER A 45 -3.13 15.16 13.18
C SER A 45 -3.39 14.02 12.20
N LEU A 46 -2.34 13.27 11.86
CA LEU A 46 -2.46 12.14 10.95
C LEU A 46 -3.33 11.03 11.56
N PHE A 47 -3.09 10.68 12.82
CA PHE A 47 -3.88 9.66 13.50
C PHE A 47 -5.35 10.10 13.64
N ALA A 48 -5.59 11.38 13.94
CA ALA A 48 -6.94 11.91 14.04
C ALA A 48 -7.69 11.78 12.71
N ASP A 49 -7.04 12.09 11.60
CA ASP A 49 -7.65 11.98 10.27
C ASP A 49 -7.91 10.53 9.87
N TRP A 50 -7.03 9.61 10.24
CA TRP A 50 -7.27 8.18 10.02
C TRP A 50 -8.48 7.70 10.82
N GLU A 51 -8.56 8.09 12.09
CA GLU A 51 -9.66 7.69 12.97
C GLU A 51 -10.99 8.26 12.50
N ASN A 52 -11.01 9.48 12.01
CA ASN A 52 -12.23 10.15 11.56
C ASN A 52 -12.60 9.82 10.11
N GLY A 53 -11.78 9.04 9.41
CA GLY A 53 -12.04 8.69 8.01
C GLY A 53 -11.77 9.81 7.01
N GLU A 54 -11.09 10.88 7.43
CA GLU A 54 -10.71 11.98 6.54
C GLU A 54 -9.60 11.57 5.58
N LEU A 55 -8.70 10.69 6.02
CA LEU A 55 -7.66 10.10 5.18
C LEU A 55 -7.77 8.58 5.24
N PRO A 56 -7.62 7.88 4.11
CA PRO A 56 -7.56 6.42 4.12
C PRO A 56 -6.27 5.95 4.78
N SER A 57 -6.29 4.73 5.32
CA SER A 57 -5.08 4.13 5.89
C SER A 57 -4.07 3.82 4.79
N MET A 58 -2.80 3.73 5.17
CA MET A 58 -1.75 3.31 4.24
C MET A 58 -2.01 1.89 3.69
N SER A 59 -2.62 1.03 4.50
CA SER A 59 -3.02 -0.31 4.06
C SER A 59 -4.05 -0.27 2.94
N SER A 60 -5.01 0.64 3.03
CA SER A 60 -6.02 0.81 1.97
C SER A 60 -5.39 1.31 0.68
N ILE A 61 -4.46 2.25 0.77
CA ILE A 61 -3.74 2.77 -0.38
C ILE A 61 -2.88 1.68 -1.02
N SER A 62 -2.18 0.90 -0.20
CA SER A 62 -1.34 -0.22 -0.67
C SER A 62 -2.18 -1.30 -1.36
N ARG A 63 -3.34 -1.60 -0.80
CA ARG A 63 -4.27 -2.56 -1.42
C ARG A 63 -4.77 -2.06 -2.76
N ALA A 64 -5.10 -0.78 -2.84
CA ALA A 64 -5.52 -0.16 -4.09
C ALA A 64 -4.40 -0.20 -5.14
N ARG A 65 -3.14 0.06 -4.74
CA ARG A 65 -2.00 -0.07 -5.64
C ARG A 65 -1.90 -1.48 -6.23
N ARG A 66 -2.03 -2.49 -5.39
CA ARG A 66 -1.97 -3.89 -5.86
C ARG A 66 -3.04 -4.17 -6.91
N LEU A 67 -4.26 -3.73 -6.64
CA LEU A 67 -5.36 -3.94 -7.57
C LEU A 67 -5.15 -3.17 -8.88
N VAL A 68 -4.73 -1.92 -8.80
CA VAL A 68 -4.45 -1.10 -9.99
C VAL A 68 -3.38 -1.76 -10.85
N GLN A 69 -2.28 -2.21 -10.23
CA GLN A 69 -1.18 -2.83 -10.96
C GLN A 69 -1.55 -4.20 -11.51
N GLU A 70 -2.43 -4.94 -10.85
CA GLU A 70 -2.95 -6.19 -11.36
C GLU A 70 -3.76 -5.99 -12.62
N GLU A 71 -4.63 -4.99 -12.62
CA GLU A 71 -5.52 -4.70 -13.75
C GLU A 71 -4.87 -3.88 -14.86
N ASN A 72 -3.77 -3.18 -14.54
CA ASN A 72 -3.09 -2.29 -15.47
C ASN A 72 -1.60 -2.62 -15.53
N PRO A 73 -1.19 -3.61 -16.34
CA PRO A 73 0.22 -4.04 -16.38
C PRO A 73 1.22 -2.93 -16.70
N HIS A 74 0.82 -1.92 -17.46
CA HIS A 74 1.72 -0.80 -17.79
C HIS A 74 2.02 0.12 -16.60
N LEU A 75 1.28 -0.03 -15.49
CA LEU A 75 1.52 0.73 -14.25
C LEU A 75 2.32 -0.04 -13.21
N ARG A 76 2.80 -1.23 -13.55
CA ARG A 76 3.65 -2.02 -12.67
C ARG A 76 5.06 -1.46 -12.65
N GLY A 77 5.63 -1.37 -11.43
CA GLY A 77 7.02 -1.02 -11.27
C GLY A 77 7.93 -2.24 -11.48
N TYR A 78 9.22 -2.00 -11.49
CA TYR A 78 10.20 -3.07 -11.71
C TYR A 78 10.24 -4.10 -10.57
N LYS A 79 9.77 -3.75 -9.37
CA LYS A 79 9.74 -4.66 -8.21
C LYS A 79 8.48 -5.53 -8.16
N TYR A 80 7.54 -5.34 -9.05
CA TYR A 80 6.24 -6.01 -8.97
C TYR A 80 6.37 -7.53 -8.94
N LYS A 81 7.12 -8.12 -9.88
CA LYS A 81 7.31 -9.57 -9.94
C LYS A 81 8.04 -10.11 -8.72
N SER A 82 9.06 -9.41 -8.27
CA SER A 82 9.85 -9.81 -7.10
C SER A 82 9.00 -9.85 -5.85
N ARG A 83 8.19 -8.84 -5.62
CA ARG A 83 7.29 -8.79 -4.45
C ARG A 83 6.30 -9.94 -4.45
N THR A 84 5.69 -10.22 -5.59
CA THR A 84 4.73 -11.31 -5.71
C THR A 84 5.37 -12.67 -5.44
N LYS A 85 6.56 -12.92 -5.99
CA LYS A 85 7.32 -14.15 -5.76
C LYS A 85 7.69 -14.30 -4.29
N ILE A 86 8.22 -13.26 -3.68
CA ILE A 86 8.66 -13.29 -2.28
C ILE A 86 7.47 -13.54 -1.35
N ALA A 87 6.35 -12.87 -1.56
CA ALA A 87 5.16 -13.07 -0.76
C ALA A 87 4.65 -14.52 -0.85
N THR A 88 4.58 -15.07 -2.04
CA THR A 88 4.15 -16.45 -2.25
C THR A 88 5.09 -17.43 -1.56
N LYS A 89 6.41 -17.24 -1.68
CA LYS A 89 7.41 -18.08 -1.05
C LYS A 89 7.33 -18.03 0.48
N LYS A 90 7.16 -16.85 1.05
CA LYS A 90 7.00 -16.68 2.49
C LYS A 90 5.78 -17.41 3.03
N VAL A 91 4.66 -17.32 2.35
CA VAL A 91 3.43 -18.02 2.75
C VAL A 91 3.63 -19.52 2.72
N LYS A 92 4.24 -20.05 1.67
CA LYS A 92 4.54 -21.48 1.56
C LYS A 92 5.46 -21.97 2.68
N ASN A 93 6.51 -21.22 2.96
CA ASN A 93 7.46 -21.57 4.03
C ASN A 93 6.78 -21.57 5.40
N THR A 94 5.94 -20.58 5.68
CA THR A 94 5.19 -20.51 6.93
C THR A 94 4.28 -21.72 7.11
N ILE A 95 3.58 -22.15 6.07
CA ILE A 95 2.72 -23.32 6.10
C ILE A 95 3.54 -24.59 6.37
N LEU A 96 4.70 -24.74 5.74
CA LEU A 96 5.59 -25.87 5.95
C LEU A 96 6.11 -25.92 7.39
N GLU A 97 6.50 -24.77 7.93
CA GLU A 97 6.96 -24.67 9.32
C GLU A 97 5.87 -25.08 10.30
N ILE A 98 4.64 -24.66 10.09
CA ILE A 98 3.50 -25.04 10.93
C ILE A 98 3.26 -26.54 10.88
N LYS A 99 3.41 -27.18 9.71
CA LYS A 99 3.22 -28.61 9.54
C LYS A 99 4.31 -29.45 10.20
N HIS A 100 5.54 -28.96 10.20
CA HIS A 100 6.68 -29.68 10.75
C HIS A 100 6.96 -29.35 12.21
N SER A 101 6.53 -28.22 12.67
CA SER A 101 6.67 -27.75 14.03
C SER A 101 5.39 -28.08 14.80
N SER A 102 5.46 -29.01 15.73
CA SER A 102 4.27 -29.41 16.49
C SER A 102 3.72 -28.29 17.36
N VAL A 103 4.56 -27.34 17.77
CA VAL A 103 4.13 -26.17 18.55
C VAL A 103 4.95 -24.97 18.10
N PRO A 104 4.32 -23.87 17.69
CA PRO A 104 5.02 -22.61 17.45
C PRO A 104 5.49 -22.06 18.79
N ASP A 105 6.78 -22.05 19.02
CA ASP A 105 7.33 -21.66 20.31
C ASP A 105 7.21 -20.18 20.62
N ASN A 106 6.86 -19.37 19.65
CA ASN A 106 6.94 -17.92 19.77
C ASN A 106 5.62 -17.22 19.41
N LEU A 107 4.58 -17.75 19.91
CA LEU A 107 3.28 -17.07 19.79
C LEU A 107 3.00 -16.20 20.95
#